data_a3e109ff58aeeb25d04ba11e690cca80
#
_entry.id   a3e109ff58aeeb25d04ba11e690cca80
#
_cell.length_a   1.000
_cell.length_b   1.000
_cell.length_c   1.000
_cell.angle_alpha   90.00
_cell.angle_beta   90.00
_cell.angle_gamma   90.00
#
_symmetry.space_group_name_H-M   'P 1'
#
loop_
_entity.id
_entity.type
_entity.pdbx_description
1 polymer ?
#
loop_
_entity_poly.entity_id
_entity_poly.type
_entity_poly.pdbx_seq_one_letter_code
_entity_poly.pdbx_strand_id
1 'polypeptide(L)'
;MMKIRYCSDLHIEFSPQGLDFPYNGEDVLVLAGDINVKARVQWIRDRALEFPHVIYVCGNHEYYKGRIDKVDRKIREFLADSPNVHILQNQSVTLEGVTFHGATLWTDCDKGHPLTIDALNNPFGGSTDFRLIK
;
A
#
# COMPACT_ATOMS: atom_id res chain seq x y z
N MET A 1 -25.49 -0.67 7.75
CA MET A 1 -24.43 -1.72 7.67
C MET A 1 -23.34 -1.16 6.76
N MET A 2 -22.10 -1.04 7.23
CA MET A 2 -20.97 -0.52 6.47
C MET A 2 -20.68 -1.40 5.25
N LYS A 3 -20.57 -0.79 4.07
CA LYS A 3 -20.17 -1.46 2.82
C LYS A 3 -18.68 -1.21 2.57
N ILE A 4 -17.92 -2.26 2.44
CA ILE A 4 -16.47 -2.20 2.24
C ILE A 4 -16.13 -2.83 0.89
N ARG A 5 -15.42 -2.07 0.04
CA ARG A 5 -14.71 -2.62 -1.11
C ARG A 5 -13.25 -2.77 -0.73
N TYR A 6 -12.63 -3.87 -1.11
CA TYR A 6 -11.20 -4.07 -0.91
C TYR A 6 -10.55 -4.58 -2.19
N CYS A 7 -9.30 -4.19 -2.39
CA CYS A 7 -8.44 -4.69 -3.45
C CYS A 7 -6.97 -4.55 -3.04
N SER A 8 -6.11 -5.32 -3.72
CA SER A 8 -4.66 -5.27 -3.64
C SER A 8 -4.07 -5.52 -5.03
N ASP A 9 -2.76 -5.35 -5.17
CA ASP A 9 -2.00 -5.78 -6.35
C ASP A 9 -2.53 -5.19 -7.67
N LEU A 10 -2.95 -3.94 -7.65
CA LEU A 10 -3.47 -3.26 -8.84
C LEU A 10 -2.37 -2.93 -9.85
N HIS A 11 -1.12 -2.75 -9.36
CA HIS A 11 0.06 -2.52 -10.20
C HIS A 11 -0.18 -1.52 -11.33
N ILE A 12 -0.72 -0.35 -10.99
CA ILE A 12 -1.11 0.70 -11.95
C ILE A 12 0.11 1.18 -12.76
N GLU A 13 1.32 0.97 -12.26
CA GLU A 13 2.55 1.25 -13.01
C GLU A 13 2.65 0.51 -14.35
N PHE A 14 1.93 -0.61 -14.49
CA PHE A 14 1.86 -1.39 -15.74
C PHE A 14 0.61 -1.07 -16.57
N SER A 15 -0.31 -0.26 -16.04
CA SER A 15 -1.56 0.15 -16.70
C SER A 15 -1.69 1.67 -16.72
N PRO A 16 -0.91 2.39 -17.56
CA PRO A 16 -0.87 3.85 -17.55
C PRO A 16 -2.20 4.54 -17.84
N GLN A 17 -3.15 3.83 -18.46
CA GLN A 17 -4.49 4.35 -18.78
C GLN A 17 -5.45 4.29 -17.59
N GLY A 18 -4.99 3.80 -16.44
CA GLY A 18 -5.79 3.65 -15.24
C GLY A 18 -6.70 2.42 -15.27
N LEU A 19 -7.30 2.16 -14.11
CA LEU A 19 -8.32 1.13 -13.95
C LEU A 19 -9.69 1.80 -13.91
N ASP A 20 -10.65 1.23 -14.63
CA ASP A 20 -12.05 1.55 -14.41
C ASP A 20 -12.45 0.98 -13.03
N PHE A 21 -12.75 1.87 -12.11
CA PHE A 21 -13.03 1.52 -10.72
C PHE A 21 -14.22 2.34 -10.21
N PRO A 22 -15.44 2.06 -10.72
CA PRO A 22 -16.61 2.88 -10.43
C PRO A 22 -17.01 2.76 -8.95
N TYR A 23 -17.38 3.89 -8.36
CA TYR A 23 -18.02 3.94 -7.05
C TYR A 23 -19.45 3.41 -7.13
N ASN A 24 -19.82 2.47 -6.26
CA ASN A 24 -21.16 1.86 -6.20
C ASN A 24 -21.82 2.00 -4.84
N GLY A 25 -21.50 3.07 -4.11
CA GLY A 25 -22.09 3.39 -2.81
C GLY A 25 -21.44 2.62 -1.64
N GLU A 26 -20.15 2.36 -1.73
CA GLU A 26 -19.36 1.83 -0.61
C GLU A 26 -19.00 2.95 0.37
N ASP A 27 -18.98 2.63 1.65
CA ASP A 27 -18.59 3.55 2.71
C ASP A 27 -17.06 3.63 2.84
N VAL A 28 -16.37 2.53 2.57
CA VAL A 28 -14.91 2.42 2.70
C VAL A 28 -14.32 1.69 1.50
N LEU A 29 -13.27 2.25 0.92
CA LEU A 29 -12.36 1.58 -0.01
C LEU A 29 -11.09 1.18 0.74
N VAL A 30 -10.75 -0.10 0.75
CA VAL A 30 -9.50 -0.63 1.32
C VAL A 30 -8.54 -0.98 0.19
N LEU A 31 -7.39 -0.33 0.18
CA LEU A 31 -6.27 -0.54 -0.74
C LEU A 31 -5.15 -1.25 0.04
N ALA A 32 -5.05 -2.56 -0.15
CA ALA A 32 -4.21 -3.42 0.67
C ALA A 32 -2.83 -3.71 0.02
N GLY A 33 -2.19 -2.67 -0.50
CA GLY A 33 -0.82 -2.71 -1.01
C GLY A 33 -0.69 -3.00 -2.50
N ASP A 34 0.50 -2.72 -3.01
CA ASP A 34 0.90 -2.89 -4.41
C ASP A 34 -0.05 -2.19 -5.39
N ILE A 35 -0.46 -0.98 -5.04
CA ILE A 35 -1.31 -0.15 -5.87
C ILE A 35 -0.49 0.48 -7.00
N ASN A 36 0.69 1.01 -6.65
CA ASN A 36 1.62 1.62 -7.59
C ASN A 36 3.04 1.61 -7.00
N VAL A 37 4.03 2.07 -7.72
CA VAL A 37 5.42 2.16 -7.24
C VAL A 37 5.73 3.53 -6.66
N LYS A 38 6.56 3.56 -5.60
CA LYS A 38 7.00 4.79 -4.92
C LYS A 38 5.81 5.61 -4.41
N ALA A 39 5.98 6.91 -4.29
CA ALA A 39 4.90 7.82 -3.90
C ALA A 39 4.01 8.26 -5.10
N ARG A 40 3.68 7.34 -6.00
CA ARG A 40 2.79 7.61 -7.13
C ARG A 40 1.33 7.36 -6.72
N VAL A 41 0.83 8.20 -5.86
CA VAL A 41 -0.48 8.02 -5.20
C VAL A 41 -1.58 8.93 -5.76
N GLN A 42 -1.39 9.51 -6.96
CA GLN A 42 -2.40 10.36 -7.59
C GLN A 42 -3.72 9.61 -7.78
N TRP A 43 -3.68 8.37 -8.23
CA TRP A 43 -4.88 7.55 -8.38
C TRP A 43 -5.64 7.37 -7.05
N ILE A 44 -4.92 7.22 -5.93
CA ILE A 44 -5.53 7.13 -4.59
C ILE A 44 -6.22 8.45 -4.23
N ARG A 45 -5.58 9.57 -4.54
CA ARG A 45 -6.15 10.89 -4.34
C ARG A 45 -7.44 11.08 -5.14
N ASP A 46 -7.46 10.61 -6.40
CA ASP A 46 -8.63 10.67 -7.25
C ASP A 46 -9.78 9.80 -6.68
N ARG A 47 -9.47 8.61 -6.15
CA ARG A 47 -10.47 7.77 -5.46
C ARG A 47 -10.99 8.42 -4.17
N ALA A 48 -10.16 9.18 -3.48
CA ALA A 48 -10.59 9.90 -2.28
C ALA A 48 -11.65 10.98 -2.55
N LEU A 49 -11.80 11.44 -3.80
CA LEU A 49 -12.88 12.35 -4.19
C LEU A 49 -14.22 11.62 -4.36
N GLU A 50 -14.21 10.32 -4.56
CA GLU A 50 -15.40 9.51 -4.84
C GLU A 50 -15.87 8.73 -3.61
N PHE A 51 -14.93 8.18 -2.84
CA PHE A 51 -15.23 7.32 -1.69
C PHE A 51 -15.25 8.13 -0.39
N PRO A 52 -16.23 7.91 0.51
CA PRO A 52 -16.27 8.57 1.81
C PRO A 52 -15.00 8.37 2.63
N HIS A 53 -14.46 7.14 2.63
CA HIS A 53 -13.21 6.80 3.29
C HIS A 53 -12.35 5.89 2.42
N VAL A 54 -11.05 6.14 2.41
CA VAL A 54 -10.05 5.29 1.78
C VAL A 54 -9.04 4.85 2.84
N ILE A 55 -8.88 3.54 3.02
CA ILE A 55 -7.82 2.97 3.84
C ILE A 55 -6.72 2.50 2.91
N TYR A 56 -5.50 2.92 3.18
CA TYR A 56 -4.36 2.59 2.36
C TYR A 56 -3.23 1.99 3.20
N VAL A 57 -2.75 0.84 2.77
CA VAL A 57 -1.55 0.16 3.27
C VAL A 57 -0.58 0.01 2.11
N CYS A 58 0.70 0.31 2.32
CA CYS A 58 1.72 0.06 1.32
C CYS A 58 2.05 -1.45 1.25
N GLY A 59 2.25 -1.95 0.04
CA GLY A 59 2.89 -3.24 -0.20
C GLY A 59 4.40 -3.04 -0.44
N ASN A 60 5.08 -4.04 -1.00
CA ASN A 60 6.50 -3.95 -1.30
C ASN A 60 6.80 -3.07 -2.54
N HIS A 61 5.92 -3.04 -3.54
CA HIS A 61 6.11 -2.25 -4.76
C HIS A 61 6.16 -0.74 -4.50
N GLU A 62 5.41 -0.24 -3.52
CA GLU A 62 5.50 1.17 -3.12
C GLU A 62 6.93 1.55 -2.72
N TYR A 63 7.70 0.62 -2.19
CA TYR A 63 9.07 0.89 -1.72
C TYR A 63 10.16 0.62 -2.76
N TYR A 64 9.83 0.08 -3.92
CA TYR A 64 10.83 -0.26 -4.96
C TYR A 64 11.65 0.95 -5.38
N LYS A 65 12.99 0.74 -5.42
CA LYS A 65 14.00 1.75 -5.72
C LYS A 65 13.94 2.98 -4.80
N GLY A 66 13.47 2.77 -3.58
CA GLY A 66 13.35 3.79 -2.55
C GLY A 66 13.82 3.32 -1.18
N ARG A 67 13.80 4.25 -0.24
CA ARG A 67 13.95 3.97 1.19
C ARG A 67 12.57 4.04 1.82
N ILE A 68 12.26 3.08 2.69
CA ILE A 68 10.95 2.96 3.35
C ILE A 68 10.53 4.29 4.01
N ASP A 69 11.40 4.83 4.86
CA ASP A 69 11.15 6.08 5.61
C ASP A 69 10.85 7.28 4.70
N LYS A 70 11.56 7.39 3.57
CA LYS A 70 11.38 8.48 2.61
C LYS A 70 10.11 8.33 1.79
N VAL A 71 9.78 7.11 1.42
CA VAL A 71 8.56 6.82 0.64
C VAL A 71 7.33 7.08 1.50
N ASP A 72 7.29 6.57 2.73
CA ASP A 72 6.20 6.82 3.68
C ASP A 72 5.95 8.32 3.89
N ARG A 73 7.02 9.07 4.12
CA ARG A 73 6.90 10.52 4.27
C ARG A 73 6.30 11.19 3.03
N LYS A 74 6.80 10.86 1.85
CA LYS A 74 6.30 11.43 0.58
C LYS A 74 4.84 11.09 0.33
N ILE A 75 4.42 9.85 0.62
CA ILE A 75 3.02 9.44 0.49
C ILE A 75 2.13 10.28 1.41
N ARG A 76 2.54 10.45 2.67
CA ARG A 76 1.79 11.26 3.63
C ARG A 76 1.74 12.75 3.23
N GLU A 77 2.84 13.30 2.76
CA GLU A 77 2.90 14.68 2.24
C GLU A 77 1.96 14.87 1.04
N PHE A 78 1.97 13.92 0.10
CA PHE A 78 1.16 14.01 -1.12
C PHE A 78 -0.35 13.88 -0.84
N LEU A 79 -0.72 13.07 0.15
CA LEU A 79 -2.12 12.82 0.53
C LEU A 79 -2.60 13.71 1.69
N ALA A 80 -1.81 14.69 2.12
CA ALA A 80 -2.15 15.57 3.24
C ALA A 80 -3.45 16.36 3.01
N ASP A 81 -3.77 16.67 1.75
CA ASP A 81 -5.01 17.38 1.36
C ASP A 81 -6.22 16.45 1.20
N SER A 82 -6.08 15.17 1.50
CA SER A 82 -7.13 14.15 1.41
C SER A 82 -7.42 13.57 2.80
N PRO A 83 -8.14 14.29 3.67
CA PRO A 83 -8.30 13.91 5.08
C PRO A 83 -9.09 12.63 5.29
N ASN A 84 -9.81 12.16 4.28
CA ASN A 84 -10.53 10.89 4.28
C ASN A 84 -9.66 9.70 3.83
N VAL A 85 -8.36 9.91 3.53
CA VAL A 85 -7.39 8.84 3.28
C VAL A 85 -6.65 8.51 4.57
N HIS A 86 -6.82 7.29 5.04
CA HIS A 86 -6.21 6.75 6.25
C HIS A 86 -5.04 5.84 5.86
N ILE A 87 -3.81 6.36 5.95
CA ILE A 87 -2.60 5.58 5.66
C ILE A 87 -2.20 4.84 6.92
N LEU A 88 -2.31 3.52 6.90
CA LEU A 88 -2.02 2.68 8.06
C LEU A 88 -0.67 1.96 7.90
N GLN A 89 0.28 2.33 8.75
CA GLN A 89 1.56 1.66 8.89
C GLN A 89 1.81 1.40 10.37
N ASN A 90 1.54 0.17 10.80
CA ASN A 90 1.45 -0.23 12.20
C ASN A 90 0.48 0.67 12.99
N GLN A 91 -0.64 1.00 12.38
CA GLN A 91 -1.63 1.95 12.91
C GLN A 91 -3.05 1.39 12.74
N SER A 92 -3.99 2.03 13.44
CA SER A 92 -5.40 1.68 13.38
C SER A 92 -6.25 2.93 13.24
N VAL A 93 -7.42 2.77 12.60
CA VAL A 93 -8.46 3.78 12.54
C VAL A 93 -9.82 3.14 12.80
N THR A 94 -10.68 3.83 13.53
CA THR A 94 -12.06 3.39 13.76
C THR A 94 -13.02 4.29 13.00
N LEU A 95 -13.79 3.70 12.11
CA LEU A 95 -14.81 4.37 11.30
C LEU A 95 -16.16 3.74 11.60
N GLU A 96 -17.14 4.52 12.04
CA GLU A 96 -18.50 4.06 12.35
C GLU A 96 -18.55 2.77 13.21
N GLY A 97 -17.67 2.67 14.20
CA GLY A 97 -17.60 1.52 15.10
C GLY A 97 -16.85 0.29 14.58
N VAL A 98 -16.34 0.33 13.34
CA VAL A 98 -15.46 -0.70 12.78
C VAL A 98 -14.01 -0.25 12.88
N THR A 99 -13.16 -1.06 13.49
CA THR A 99 -11.72 -0.76 13.61
C THR A 99 -10.93 -1.49 12.54
N PHE A 100 -10.17 -0.74 11.79
CA PHE A 100 -9.24 -1.23 10.77
C PHE A 100 -7.82 -1.16 11.30
N HIS A 101 -7.08 -2.26 11.21
CA HIS A 101 -5.66 -2.33 11.54
C HIS A 101 -4.86 -2.52 10.24
N GLY A 102 -3.77 -1.78 10.08
CA GLY A 102 -2.98 -1.86 8.87
C GLY A 102 -1.47 -1.80 9.10
N ALA A 103 -0.76 -2.64 8.37
CA ALA A 103 0.69 -2.69 8.31
C ALA A 103 1.14 -3.36 7.02
N THR A 104 2.29 -2.94 6.47
CA THR A 104 2.99 -3.73 5.45
C THR A 104 3.56 -4.98 6.11
N LEU A 105 3.23 -6.15 5.57
CA LEU A 105 3.74 -7.42 6.07
C LEU A 105 4.96 -7.84 5.26
N TRP A 106 6.04 -8.17 5.96
CA TRP A 106 7.28 -8.67 5.39
C TRP A 106 7.54 -10.11 5.84
N THR A 107 8.32 -10.84 5.04
CA THR A 107 8.79 -12.15 5.49
C THR A 107 9.69 -12.00 6.71
N ASP A 108 9.54 -12.90 7.66
CA ASP A 108 10.47 -13.01 8.81
C ASP A 108 11.75 -13.79 8.47
N CYS A 109 11.92 -14.18 7.20
CA CYS A 109 13.06 -14.94 6.70
C CYS A 109 13.30 -16.25 7.47
N ASP A 110 12.24 -16.99 7.78
CA ASP A 110 12.27 -18.18 8.63
C ASP A 110 12.91 -17.87 9.99
N LYS A 111 12.35 -16.86 10.67
CA LYS A 111 12.86 -16.32 11.95
C LYS A 111 14.32 -15.83 11.87
N GLY A 112 14.70 -15.31 10.73
CA GLY A 112 16.05 -14.80 10.50
C GLY A 112 17.08 -15.89 10.25
N HIS A 113 16.67 -17.05 9.73
CA HIS A 113 17.59 -18.15 9.46
C HIS A 113 18.66 -17.75 8.42
N PRO A 114 19.97 -17.91 8.69
CA PRO A 114 21.04 -17.40 7.82
C PRO A 114 20.98 -17.90 6.37
N LEU A 115 20.66 -19.16 6.15
CA LEU A 115 20.55 -19.72 4.79
C LEU A 115 19.37 -19.16 4.02
N THR A 116 18.25 -18.84 4.70
CA THR A 116 17.09 -18.22 4.09
C THR A 116 17.43 -16.78 3.68
N ILE A 117 18.09 -16.03 4.56
CA ILE A 117 18.55 -14.67 4.27
C ILE A 117 19.52 -14.67 3.08
N ASP A 118 20.47 -15.60 3.04
CA ASP A 118 21.44 -15.72 1.95
C ASP A 118 20.76 -16.06 0.62
N ALA A 119 19.81 -17.00 0.64
CA ALA A 119 19.01 -17.36 -0.54
C ALA A 119 18.19 -16.17 -1.07
N LEU A 120 17.56 -15.38 -0.19
CA LEU A 120 16.79 -14.19 -0.55
C LEU A 120 17.66 -13.06 -1.11
N ASN A 121 18.91 -12.95 -0.64
CA ASN A 121 19.87 -11.96 -1.14
C ASN A 121 20.57 -12.39 -2.44
N ASN A 122 20.37 -13.62 -2.91
CA ASN A 122 21.04 -14.14 -4.09
C ASN A 122 20.74 -13.28 -5.33
N PRO A 123 21.78 -12.72 -6.03
CA PRO A 123 21.57 -11.83 -7.18
C PRO A 123 20.95 -12.53 -8.40
N PHE A 124 21.02 -13.86 -8.48
CA PHE A 124 20.56 -14.64 -9.64
C PHE A 124 19.19 -15.30 -9.46
N GLY A 125 18.63 -15.31 -8.26
CA GLY A 125 17.34 -15.97 -8.00
C GLY A 125 16.69 -15.62 -6.68
N GLY A 126 17.25 -14.66 -5.95
CA GLY A 126 16.69 -14.18 -4.69
C GLY A 126 15.53 -13.20 -4.87
N SER A 127 15.02 -12.69 -3.76
CA SER A 127 13.93 -11.74 -3.75
C SER A 127 14.32 -10.39 -4.36
N THR A 128 13.45 -9.86 -5.19
CA THR A 128 13.60 -8.52 -5.78
C THR A 128 13.58 -7.44 -4.71
N ASP A 129 12.83 -7.64 -3.63
CA ASP A 129 12.70 -6.70 -2.52
C ASP A 129 14.06 -6.39 -1.87
N PHE A 130 14.84 -7.42 -1.58
CA PHE A 130 16.17 -7.26 -0.99
C PHE A 130 17.16 -6.47 -1.86
N ARG A 131 16.90 -6.39 -3.16
CA ARG A 131 17.73 -5.62 -4.10
C ARG A 131 17.22 -4.20 -4.33
N LEU A 132 15.92 -3.98 -4.29
CA LEU A 132 15.29 -2.74 -4.71
C LEU A 132 14.83 -1.85 -3.55
N ILE A 133 14.66 -2.38 -2.35
CA ILE A 133 14.20 -1.63 -1.17
C ILE A 133 15.39 -1.34 -0.25
N LYS A 134 15.44 -0.12 0.30
CA LYS A 134 16.52 0.35 1.19
C LYS A 134 15.95 0.91 2.50
#